data_a3ad7ce1aad49d8a352854dcedeacf7f
#
_entry.id   a3ad7ce1aad49d8a352854dcedeacf7f
#
_cell.length_a   1.000
_cell.length_b   1.000
_cell.length_c   1.000
_cell.angle_alpha   90.00
_cell.angle_beta   90.00
_cell.angle_gamma   90.00
#
_symmetry.space_group_name_H-M   'P 1'
#
loop_
_entity.id
_entity.type
_entity.pdbx_description
1 polymer ?
#
loop_
_entity_poly.entity_id
_entity_poly.type
_entity_poly.pdbx_seq_one_letter_code
_entity_poly.pdbx_strand_id
1 'polypeptide(L)'
;MIDDLYNYPLYRPPSEAYSLIIQITLGCSHNKCTFCNMYKGKQFTIKPFEKVKSEIDFFRSQIKHIDKIFLADGDALIMRTESLIKILKYINLKFPEVKRISLYASPRSILLKTEKELEEIRNLGVSLVYMGLESGDNETLKEINKGATAEEITEAALKMKKIGFQLSVTVIAGILGNKDSTNHAVNTGKVISKIIPDYLGILCLVVHPETDIDIQCKKGEFVEASGDQIMEEIKLMIENINIPDNEKIIFRSNHASNYLNLKGNFPEDKDRLLDDINYAISNDYIRQRNEQYLKYSKKGF
;
A
#
# COMPACT_ATOMS: atom_id res chain seq x y z
N MET A 1 -26.37 0.97 -14.29
CA MET A 1 -25.14 1.67 -14.75
C MET A 1 -23.92 1.01 -14.10
N ILE A 2 -22.69 1.28 -14.56
CA ILE A 2 -21.47 0.63 -13.99
C ILE A 2 -21.31 0.94 -12.50
N ASP A 3 -21.70 2.14 -12.08
CA ASP A 3 -21.60 2.57 -10.68
C ASP A 3 -22.44 1.73 -9.71
N ASP A 4 -23.52 1.10 -10.16
CA ASP A 4 -24.36 0.22 -9.33
C ASP A 4 -23.69 -1.14 -9.01
N LEU A 5 -22.58 -1.46 -9.69
CA LEU A 5 -21.83 -2.68 -9.45
C LEU A 5 -20.83 -2.56 -8.30
N TYR A 6 -20.44 -1.32 -7.97
CA TYR A 6 -19.44 -1.05 -6.94
C TYR A 6 -20.08 -0.63 -5.62
N ASN A 7 -19.52 -1.16 -4.55
CA ASN A 7 -19.78 -0.69 -3.20
C ASN A 7 -18.72 0.34 -2.83
N TYR A 8 -19.08 1.61 -2.78
CA TYR A 8 -18.17 2.72 -2.45
C TYR A 8 -18.00 2.91 -0.94
N PRO A 9 -16.88 3.53 -0.48
CA PRO A 9 -15.75 4.00 -1.26
C PRO A 9 -14.91 2.84 -1.84
N LEU A 10 -14.28 3.07 -3.00
CA LEU A 10 -13.47 2.10 -3.72
C LEU A 10 -12.07 2.66 -3.93
N TYR A 11 -11.06 1.95 -3.46
CA TYR A 11 -9.66 2.39 -3.53
C TYR A 11 -8.83 1.44 -4.38
N ARG A 12 -7.85 2.01 -5.06
CA ARG A 12 -6.83 1.28 -5.82
C ARG A 12 -5.51 2.04 -5.77
N PRO A 13 -4.36 1.36 -5.91
CA PRO A 13 -3.08 2.05 -6.08
C PRO A 13 -3.08 2.92 -7.36
N PRO A 14 -2.38 4.07 -7.38
CA PRO A 14 -2.27 4.91 -8.59
C PRO A 14 -1.76 4.14 -9.82
N SER A 15 -0.89 3.16 -9.64
CA SER A 15 -0.37 2.27 -10.69
C SER A 15 -1.44 1.37 -11.34
N GLU A 16 -2.61 1.25 -10.70
CA GLU A 16 -3.78 0.51 -11.20
C GLU A 16 -4.87 1.43 -11.80
N ALA A 17 -4.54 2.70 -12.10
CA ALA A 17 -5.49 3.67 -12.64
C ALA A 17 -6.25 3.19 -13.90
N TYR A 18 -5.58 2.37 -14.72
CA TYR A 18 -6.13 1.81 -15.96
C TYR A 18 -6.53 0.33 -15.85
N SER A 19 -6.55 -0.25 -14.68
CA SER A 19 -6.98 -1.62 -14.45
C SER A 19 -8.50 -1.69 -14.30
N LEU A 20 -9.11 -2.73 -14.85
CA LEU A 20 -10.49 -3.07 -14.51
C LEU A 20 -10.52 -3.51 -13.04
N ILE A 21 -11.35 -2.86 -12.24
CA ILE A 21 -11.53 -3.25 -10.85
C ILE A 21 -12.64 -4.30 -10.78
N ILE A 22 -12.36 -5.42 -10.13
CA ILE A 22 -13.35 -6.43 -9.76
C ILE A 22 -13.36 -6.51 -8.24
N GLN A 23 -14.45 -6.10 -7.62
CA GLN A 23 -14.63 -6.13 -6.17
C GLN A 23 -15.04 -7.53 -5.74
N ILE A 24 -14.11 -8.31 -5.17
CA ILE A 24 -14.37 -9.68 -4.70
C ILE A 24 -14.55 -9.76 -3.18
N THR A 25 -14.05 -8.74 -2.47
CA THR A 25 -14.31 -8.49 -1.05
C THR A 25 -14.83 -7.07 -0.86
N LEU A 26 -15.49 -6.80 0.25
CA LEU A 26 -15.89 -5.46 0.69
C LEU A 26 -15.14 -5.13 1.96
N GLY A 27 -14.55 -3.94 2.04
CA GLY A 27 -13.82 -3.48 3.21
C GLY A 27 -12.43 -4.14 3.36
N CYS A 28 -11.88 -4.06 4.56
CA CYS A 28 -10.57 -4.63 4.93
C CYS A 28 -10.76 -5.67 6.05
N SER A 29 -10.10 -6.83 5.93
CA SER A 29 -10.21 -7.93 6.91
C SER A 29 -9.70 -7.56 8.30
N HIS A 30 -8.75 -6.62 8.40
CA HIS A 30 -8.22 -6.10 9.66
C HIS A 30 -9.01 -4.87 10.14
N ASN A 31 -9.08 -3.83 9.32
CA ASN A 31 -9.82 -2.57 9.49
C ASN A 31 -9.68 -1.87 10.86
N LYS A 32 -8.53 -2.04 11.53
CA LYS A 32 -8.26 -1.53 12.89
C LYS A 32 -7.07 -0.57 12.97
N CYS A 33 -6.36 -0.32 11.84
CA CYS A 33 -5.25 0.61 11.85
C CYS A 33 -5.71 2.01 12.24
N THR A 34 -5.02 2.65 13.19
CA THR A 34 -5.43 3.92 13.82
C THR A 34 -5.46 5.08 12.84
N PHE A 35 -4.66 5.03 11.79
CA PHE A 35 -4.53 6.10 10.77
C PHE A 35 -5.42 5.91 9.53
N CYS A 36 -5.93 4.67 9.30
CA CYS A 36 -6.59 4.33 8.05
C CYS A 36 -8.09 4.60 8.11
N ASN A 37 -8.59 5.38 7.14
CA ASN A 37 -10.02 5.66 6.98
C ASN A 37 -10.65 4.94 5.79
N MET A 38 -9.86 4.25 4.94
CA MET A 38 -10.31 3.74 3.63
C MET A 38 -11.59 2.90 3.72
N TYR A 39 -11.71 2.09 4.77
CA TYR A 39 -12.84 1.16 4.91
C TYR A 39 -13.53 1.21 6.28
N LYS A 40 -13.34 2.28 7.08
CA LYS A 40 -13.94 2.40 8.43
C LYS A 40 -15.46 2.19 8.41
N GLY A 41 -16.16 2.71 7.42
CA GLY A 41 -17.61 2.56 7.27
C GLY A 41 -18.08 1.26 6.60
N LYS A 42 -17.17 0.35 6.25
CA LYS A 42 -17.50 -0.92 5.58
C LYS A 42 -17.31 -2.12 6.49
N GLN A 43 -18.37 -2.91 6.65
CA GLN A 43 -18.24 -4.25 7.24
C GLN A 43 -17.49 -5.16 6.24
N PHE A 44 -16.45 -5.85 6.73
CA PHE A 44 -15.74 -6.81 5.90
C PHE A 44 -16.68 -7.95 5.46
N THR A 45 -16.73 -8.19 4.15
CA THR A 45 -17.57 -9.23 3.56
C THR A 45 -16.87 -9.83 2.33
N ILE A 46 -16.99 -11.14 2.16
CA ILE A 46 -16.57 -11.85 0.94
C ILE A 46 -17.79 -11.93 0.02
N LYS A 47 -17.67 -11.44 -1.21
CA LYS A 47 -18.79 -11.49 -2.17
C LYS A 47 -19.04 -12.92 -2.64
N PRO A 48 -20.32 -13.35 -2.73
CA PRO A 48 -20.66 -14.65 -3.29
C PRO A 48 -20.19 -14.77 -4.75
N PHE A 49 -19.73 -15.95 -5.14
CA PHE A 49 -19.21 -16.20 -6.51
C PHE A 49 -20.22 -15.80 -7.60
N GLU A 50 -21.50 -16.14 -7.44
CA GLU A 50 -22.51 -15.83 -8.45
C GLU A 50 -22.69 -14.32 -8.67
N LYS A 51 -22.52 -13.52 -7.61
CA LYS A 51 -22.53 -12.05 -7.71
C LYS A 51 -21.30 -11.57 -8.49
N VAL A 52 -20.09 -12.02 -8.12
CA VAL A 52 -18.84 -11.68 -8.81
C VAL A 52 -18.89 -12.13 -10.28
N LYS A 53 -19.44 -13.33 -10.54
CA LYS A 53 -19.62 -13.86 -11.90
C LYS A 53 -20.52 -12.96 -12.74
N SER A 54 -21.65 -12.53 -12.22
CA SER A 54 -22.58 -11.64 -12.97
C SER A 54 -21.94 -10.28 -13.28
N GLU A 55 -21.10 -9.75 -12.37
CA GLU A 55 -20.35 -8.51 -12.61
C GLU A 55 -19.28 -8.69 -13.67
N ILE A 56 -18.53 -9.80 -13.65
CA ILE A 56 -17.56 -10.15 -14.70
C ILE A 56 -18.23 -10.27 -16.06
N ASP A 57 -19.39 -10.93 -16.15
CA ASP A 57 -20.16 -11.07 -17.39
C ASP A 57 -20.62 -9.69 -17.91
N PHE A 58 -21.08 -8.82 -17.02
CA PHE A 58 -21.43 -7.46 -17.37
C PHE A 58 -20.23 -6.67 -17.88
N PHE A 59 -19.09 -6.67 -17.16
CA PHE A 59 -17.89 -5.98 -17.62
C PHE A 59 -17.43 -6.49 -18.98
N ARG A 60 -17.46 -7.80 -19.21
CA ARG A 60 -17.12 -8.38 -20.51
C ARG A 60 -18.02 -7.89 -21.64
N SER A 61 -19.31 -7.69 -21.36
CA SER A 61 -20.25 -7.18 -22.36
C SER A 61 -19.97 -5.72 -22.75
N GLN A 62 -19.35 -4.93 -21.87
CA GLN A 62 -19.05 -3.51 -22.08
C GLN A 62 -17.61 -3.26 -22.58
N ILE A 63 -16.66 -4.13 -22.21
CA ILE A 63 -15.23 -3.93 -22.45
C ILE A 63 -14.74 -5.00 -23.42
N LYS A 64 -14.26 -4.56 -24.61
CA LYS A 64 -13.74 -5.48 -25.63
C LYS A 64 -12.35 -6.02 -25.32
N HIS A 65 -11.51 -5.22 -24.65
CA HIS A 65 -10.12 -5.57 -24.34
C HIS A 65 -9.67 -4.91 -23.04
N ILE A 66 -9.00 -5.69 -22.19
CA ILE A 66 -8.38 -5.20 -20.95
C ILE A 66 -7.08 -5.94 -20.67
N ASP A 67 -5.99 -5.21 -20.40
CA ASP A 67 -4.69 -5.80 -20.11
C ASP A 67 -4.50 -6.13 -18.63
N LYS A 68 -5.21 -5.42 -17.73
CA LYS A 68 -4.96 -5.48 -16.29
C LYS A 68 -6.25 -5.52 -15.50
N ILE A 69 -6.29 -6.37 -14.49
CA ILE A 69 -7.39 -6.46 -13.52
C ILE A 69 -6.83 -6.24 -12.12
N PHE A 70 -7.55 -5.46 -11.32
CA PHE A 70 -7.28 -5.26 -9.90
C PHE A 70 -8.42 -5.84 -9.07
N LEU A 71 -8.10 -6.80 -8.19
CA LEU A 71 -9.08 -7.42 -7.30
C LEU A 71 -9.16 -6.63 -6.00
N ALA A 72 -10.28 -5.97 -5.74
CA ALA A 72 -10.56 -5.16 -4.57
C ALA A 72 -11.50 -5.91 -3.58
N ASP A 73 -11.66 -5.48 -2.31
CA ASP A 73 -11.11 -4.29 -1.65
C ASP A 73 -9.80 -4.58 -0.89
N GLY A 74 -9.69 -4.11 0.35
CA GLY A 74 -8.47 -3.92 1.12
C GLY A 74 -7.67 -5.19 1.51
N ASP A 75 -8.23 -6.39 1.39
CA ASP A 75 -7.51 -7.66 1.61
C ASP A 75 -8.18 -8.80 0.82
N ALA A 76 -8.03 -8.75 -0.50
CA ALA A 76 -8.65 -9.74 -1.37
C ALA A 76 -8.07 -11.16 -1.20
N LEU A 77 -6.79 -11.27 -0.80
CA LEU A 77 -6.12 -12.57 -0.61
C LEU A 77 -6.64 -13.35 0.60
N ILE A 78 -7.33 -12.71 1.56
CA ILE A 78 -7.89 -13.41 2.74
C ILE A 78 -8.98 -14.42 2.38
N MET A 79 -9.58 -14.29 1.19
CA MET A 79 -10.58 -15.23 0.70
C MET A 79 -10.05 -16.68 0.72
N ARG A 80 -10.91 -17.64 1.01
CA ARG A 80 -10.54 -19.07 0.89
C ARG A 80 -10.00 -19.37 -0.48
N THR A 81 -8.91 -20.11 -0.56
CA THR A 81 -8.17 -20.38 -1.79
C THR A 81 -9.05 -20.96 -2.90
N GLU A 82 -9.88 -21.94 -2.59
CA GLU A 82 -10.81 -22.56 -3.54
C GLU A 82 -11.78 -21.54 -4.17
N SER A 83 -12.29 -20.61 -3.34
CA SER A 83 -13.21 -19.56 -3.82
C SER A 83 -12.49 -18.54 -4.70
N LEU A 84 -11.26 -18.16 -4.34
CA LEU A 84 -10.44 -17.25 -5.15
C LEU A 84 -10.06 -17.91 -6.48
N ILE A 85 -9.63 -19.17 -6.47
CA ILE A 85 -9.31 -19.95 -7.67
C ILE A 85 -10.51 -20.03 -8.61
N LYS A 86 -11.73 -20.26 -8.08
CA LYS A 86 -12.95 -20.29 -8.90
C LYS A 86 -13.18 -18.96 -9.62
N ILE A 87 -12.95 -17.84 -8.94
CA ILE A 87 -13.06 -16.49 -9.51
C ILE A 87 -11.98 -16.28 -10.58
N LEU A 88 -10.71 -16.61 -10.28
CA LEU A 88 -9.58 -16.43 -11.19
C LEU A 88 -9.76 -17.27 -12.47
N LYS A 89 -10.19 -18.52 -12.36
CA LYS A 89 -10.52 -19.37 -13.53
C LYS A 89 -11.61 -18.73 -14.37
N TYR A 90 -12.63 -18.13 -13.75
CA TYR A 90 -13.70 -17.44 -14.47
C TYR A 90 -13.22 -16.15 -15.16
N ILE A 91 -12.38 -15.37 -14.49
CA ILE A 91 -11.72 -14.20 -15.08
C ILE A 91 -10.92 -14.61 -16.33
N ASN A 92 -10.08 -15.63 -16.23
CA ASN A 92 -9.26 -16.11 -17.35
C ASN A 92 -10.11 -16.64 -18.53
N LEU A 93 -11.27 -17.25 -18.24
CA LEU A 93 -12.22 -17.66 -19.26
C LEU A 93 -12.84 -16.46 -20.00
N LYS A 94 -13.17 -15.38 -19.27
CA LYS A 94 -13.86 -14.22 -19.83
C LYS A 94 -12.91 -13.18 -20.43
N PHE A 95 -11.70 -13.07 -19.89
CA PHE A 95 -10.68 -12.11 -20.30
C PHE A 95 -9.34 -12.82 -20.58
N PRO A 96 -9.28 -13.69 -21.61
CA PRO A 96 -8.06 -14.44 -21.93
C PRO A 96 -6.88 -13.54 -22.34
N GLU A 97 -7.15 -12.29 -22.69
CA GLU A 97 -6.14 -11.28 -23.04
C GLU A 97 -5.46 -10.62 -21.86
N VAL A 98 -5.93 -10.84 -20.60
CA VAL A 98 -5.38 -10.20 -19.40
C VAL A 98 -3.95 -10.66 -19.16
N LYS A 99 -3.04 -9.69 -19.06
CA LYS A 99 -1.60 -9.92 -18.84
C LYS A 99 -1.22 -9.90 -17.36
N ARG A 100 -2.02 -9.22 -16.50
CA ARG A 100 -1.74 -9.07 -15.08
C ARG A 100 -3.02 -8.97 -14.26
N ILE A 101 -3.08 -9.76 -13.21
CA ILE A 101 -4.02 -9.58 -12.12
C ILE A 101 -3.23 -9.15 -10.88
N SER A 102 -3.72 -8.15 -10.18
CA SER A 102 -3.12 -7.63 -8.96
C SER A 102 -4.15 -7.50 -7.84
N LEU A 103 -3.71 -7.45 -6.58
CA LEU A 103 -4.59 -7.36 -5.42
C LEU A 103 -3.87 -6.78 -4.19
N TYR A 104 -4.66 -6.33 -3.21
CA TYR A 104 -4.15 -6.08 -1.85
C TYR A 104 -4.10 -7.38 -1.05
N ALA A 105 -3.04 -7.52 -0.26
CA ALA A 105 -2.88 -8.59 0.72
C ALA A 105 -2.33 -8.07 2.05
N SER A 106 -2.86 -8.59 3.15
CA SER A 106 -2.26 -8.40 4.47
C SER A 106 -1.19 -9.46 4.74
N PRO A 107 -0.21 -9.22 5.63
CA PRO A 107 0.73 -10.24 6.06
C PRO A 107 0.00 -11.50 6.55
N ARG A 108 -1.06 -11.33 7.32
CA ARG A 108 -1.90 -12.42 7.80
C ARG A 108 -2.50 -13.25 6.67
N SER A 109 -3.07 -12.62 5.65
CA SER A 109 -3.69 -13.36 4.53
C SER A 109 -2.67 -14.18 3.74
N ILE A 110 -1.42 -13.70 3.64
CA ILE A 110 -0.30 -14.40 3.02
C ILE A 110 0.14 -15.59 3.87
N LEU A 111 0.35 -15.38 5.18
CA LEU A 111 0.87 -16.41 6.08
C LEU A 111 -0.12 -17.56 6.30
N LEU A 112 -1.43 -17.28 6.23
CA LEU A 112 -2.48 -18.29 6.33
C LEU A 112 -2.54 -19.26 5.13
N LYS A 113 -1.94 -18.93 4.00
CA LYS A 113 -1.92 -19.79 2.82
C LYS A 113 -0.63 -20.62 2.75
N THR A 114 -0.74 -21.84 2.29
CA THR A 114 0.41 -22.70 1.97
C THR A 114 1.13 -22.16 0.71
N GLU A 115 2.40 -22.52 0.53
CA GLU A 115 3.14 -22.19 -0.70
C GLU A 115 2.42 -22.74 -1.94
N LYS A 116 1.92 -23.96 -1.88
CA LYS A 116 1.17 -24.58 -2.99
C LYS A 116 -0.10 -23.81 -3.38
N GLU A 117 -0.84 -23.31 -2.41
CA GLU A 117 -2.02 -22.46 -2.67
C GLU A 117 -1.64 -21.14 -3.35
N LEU A 118 -0.55 -20.53 -2.88
CA LEU A 118 -0.04 -19.29 -3.48
C LEU A 118 0.51 -19.52 -4.89
N GLU A 119 1.19 -20.64 -5.14
CA GLU A 119 1.63 -21.05 -6.49
C GLU A 119 0.44 -21.22 -7.44
N GLU A 120 -0.64 -21.86 -6.99
CA GLU A 120 -1.85 -22.02 -7.82
C GLU A 120 -2.48 -20.66 -8.15
N ILE A 121 -2.58 -19.75 -7.17
CA ILE A 121 -3.07 -18.38 -7.38
C ILE A 121 -2.19 -17.64 -8.39
N ARG A 122 -0.87 -17.75 -8.25
CA ARG A 122 0.08 -17.13 -9.17
C ARG A 122 -0.06 -17.66 -10.58
N ASN A 123 -0.16 -18.97 -10.74
CA ASN A 123 -0.32 -19.64 -12.04
C ASN A 123 -1.63 -19.26 -12.75
N LEU A 124 -2.63 -18.77 -12.01
CA LEU A 124 -3.88 -18.23 -12.54
C LEU A 124 -3.81 -16.74 -12.88
N GLY A 125 -2.60 -16.13 -12.89
CA GLY A 125 -2.37 -14.79 -13.42
C GLY A 125 -2.22 -13.69 -12.38
N VAL A 126 -2.36 -13.98 -11.08
CA VAL A 126 -2.03 -13.00 -10.03
C VAL A 126 -0.52 -12.87 -9.95
N SER A 127 0.02 -11.73 -10.36
CA SER A 127 1.47 -11.54 -10.43
C SER A 127 1.99 -10.38 -9.59
N LEU A 128 1.15 -9.43 -9.19
CA LEU A 128 1.54 -8.28 -8.38
C LEU A 128 0.66 -8.17 -7.12
N VAL A 129 1.32 -8.09 -5.97
CA VAL A 129 0.66 -7.96 -4.67
C VAL A 129 1.05 -6.64 -4.00
N TYR A 130 0.06 -5.90 -3.52
CA TYR A 130 0.26 -4.68 -2.74
C TYR A 130 0.11 -5.01 -1.25
N MET A 131 1.14 -4.70 -0.47
CA MET A 131 1.17 -4.97 0.97
C MET A 131 1.65 -3.74 1.74
N GLY A 132 0.87 -3.31 2.73
CA GLY A 132 1.32 -2.26 3.65
C GLY A 132 2.32 -2.81 4.66
N LEU A 133 3.54 -2.29 4.66
CA LEU A 133 4.53 -2.44 5.73
C LEU A 133 4.24 -1.44 6.85
N GLU A 134 4.00 -0.21 6.47
CA GLU A 134 3.78 1.02 7.24
C GLU A 134 5.01 1.41 8.08
N SER A 135 5.60 0.45 8.82
CA SER A 135 6.82 0.59 9.64
C SER A 135 7.57 -0.74 9.72
N GLY A 136 8.89 -0.66 9.89
CA GLY A 136 9.73 -1.80 10.27
C GLY A 136 9.98 -1.90 11.78
N ASP A 137 9.38 -1.02 12.57
CA ASP A 137 9.53 -0.96 14.02
C ASP A 137 8.31 -1.51 14.75
N ASN A 138 8.52 -2.51 15.62
CA ASN A 138 7.43 -3.23 16.27
C ASN A 138 6.62 -2.36 17.25
N GLU A 139 7.25 -1.40 17.93
CA GLU A 139 6.52 -0.49 18.83
C GLU A 139 5.62 0.44 18.00
N THR A 140 6.11 0.96 16.88
CA THR A 140 5.32 1.74 15.92
C THR A 140 4.16 0.93 15.37
N LEU A 141 4.41 -0.30 14.91
CA LEU A 141 3.36 -1.20 14.37
C LEU A 141 2.27 -1.50 15.41
N LYS A 142 2.65 -1.64 16.68
CA LYS A 142 1.72 -1.83 17.80
C LYS A 142 0.92 -0.56 18.06
N GLU A 143 1.57 0.61 18.10
CA GLU A 143 0.92 1.91 18.33
C GLU A 143 -0.14 2.21 17.26
N ILE A 144 0.16 1.93 16.00
CA ILE A 144 -0.80 2.10 14.90
C ILE A 144 -1.80 0.95 14.75
N ASN A 145 -1.75 -0.03 15.62
CA ASN A 145 -2.62 -1.22 15.58
C ASN A 145 -2.59 -1.94 14.21
N LYS A 146 -1.38 -2.14 13.65
CA LYS A 146 -1.18 -2.79 12.35
C LYS A 146 -1.63 -4.25 12.34
N GLY A 147 -1.59 -4.92 13.51
CA GLY A 147 -2.01 -6.31 13.66
C GLY A 147 -1.02 -7.32 13.06
N ALA A 148 0.24 -6.92 12.85
CA ALA A 148 1.35 -7.76 12.44
C ALA A 148 2.67 -7.15 12.94
N THR A 149 3.66 -7.99 13.24
CA THR A 149 5.02 -7.57 13.59
C THR A 149 5.88 -7.38 12.34
N ALA A 150 7.03 -6.71 12.48
CA ALA A 150 8.00 -6.55 11.40
C ALA A 150 8.53 -7.89 10.89
N GLU A 151 8.67 -8.88 11.77
CA GLU A 151 9.08 -10.24 11.45
C GLU A 151 8.02 -10.95 10.61
N GLU A 152 6.74 -10.89 11.02
CA GLU A 152 5.61 -11.47 10.27
C GLU A 152 5.44 -10.83 8.90
N ILE A 153 5.60 -9.50 8.80
CA ILE A 153 5.56 -8.78 7.53
C ILE A 153 6.73 -9.22 6.63
N THR A 154 7.94 -9.35 7.20
CA THR A 154 9.13 -9.82 6.48
C THR A 154 8.94 -11.25 5.98
N GLU A 155 8.46 -12.15 6.83
CA GLU A 155 8.19 -13.55 6.46
C GLU A 155 7.17 -13.64 5.31
N ALA A 156 6.06 -12.91 5.43
CA ALA A 156 5.04 -12.86 4.39
C ALA A 156 5.61 -12.36 3.05
N ALA A 157 6.41 -11.28 3.09
CA ALA A 157 7.05 -10.71 1.91
C ALA A 157 8.01 -11.70 1.24
N LEU A 158 8.91 -12.32 2.01
CA LEU A 158 9.88 -13.29 1.50
C LEU A 158 9.19 -14.53 0.92
N LYS A 159 8.10 -14.98 1.55
CA LYS A 159 7.27 -16.08 1.04
C LYS A 159 6.69 -15.75 -0.34
N MET A 160 6.14 -14.55 -0.52
CA MET A 160 5.61 -14.11 -1.81
C MET A 160 6.70 -14.04 -2.89
N LYS A 161 7.86 -13.45 -2.56
CA LYS A 161 9.01 -13.38 -3.48
C LYS A 161 9.54 -14.77 -3.86
N LYS A 162 9.67 -15.69 -2.91
CA LYS A 162 10.09 -17.08 -3.16
C LYS A 162 9.23 -17.77 -4.21
N ILE A 163 7.92 -17.52 -4.18
CA ILE A 163 6.94 -18.07 -5.14
C ILE A 163 7.00 -17.33 -6.47
N GLY A 164 7.62 -16.14 -6.52
CA GLY A 164 7.82 -15.33 -7.72
C GLY A 164 6.72 -14.30 -7.98
N PHE A 165 5.97 -13.88 -6.96
CA PHE A 165 5.13 -12.68 -7.07
C PHE A 165 6.00 -11.43 -7.09
N GLN A 166 5.57 -10.43 -7.86
CA GLN A 166 6.04 -9.07 -7.66
C GLN A 166 5.38 -8.49 -6.41
N LEU A 167 6.15 -7.72 -5.63
CA LEU A 167 5.70 -7.13 -4.38
C LEU A 167 5.82 -5.61 -4.40
N SER A 168 4.70 -4.93 -4.17
CA SER A 168 4.67 -3.49 -3.93
C SER A 168 4.44 -3.24 -2.44
N VAL A 169 5.40 -2.58 -1.79
CA VAL A 169 5.35 -2.29 -0.36
C VAL A 169 5.13 -0.80 -0.14
N THR A 170 4.28 -0.46 0.83
CA THR A 170 3.99 0.91 1.22
C THR A 170 4.43 1.16 2.66
N VAL A 171 5.02 2.33 2.91
CA VAL A 171 5.42 2.85 4.22
C VAL A 171 4.77 4.21 4.45
N ILE A 172 4.45 4.54 5.69
CA ILE A 172 3.87 5.84 6.07
C ILE A 172 4.88 6.65 6.86
N ALA A 173 5.38 7.72 6.27
CA ALA A 173 6.24 8.69 6.97
C ALA A 173 5.38 9.67 7.79
N GLY A 174 5.92 10.09 8.95
CA GLY A 174 5.23 10.94 9.91
C GLY A 174 4.17 10.21 10.75
N ILE A 175 4.16 8.89 10.74
CA ILE A 175 3.14 8.04 11.39
C ILE A 175 3.14 8.18 12.92
N LEU A 176 4.25 8.59 13.52
CA LEU A 176 4.41 8.86 14.96
C LEU A 176 4.16 10.33 15.33
N GLY A 177 3.80 11.18 14.35
CA GLY A 177 3.68 12.61 14.56
C GLY A 177 5.04 13.24 14.91
N ASN A 178 5.04 14.18 15.85
CA ASN A 178 6.24 14.91 16.28
C ASN A 178 7.12 14.15 17.31
N LYS A 179 6.80 12.89 17.61
CA LYS A 179 7.62 12.04 18.46
C LYS A 179 8.93 11.65 17.76
N ASP A 180 9.89 11.14 18.54
CA ASP A 180 11.11 10.56 17.98
C ASP A 180 10.77 9.35 17.07
N SER A 181 11.06 9.49 15.80
CA SER A 181 10.82 8.47 14.76
C SER A 181 12.10 7.74 14.30
N THR A 182 13.21 7.91 15.01
CA THR A 182 14.50 7.31 14.66
C THR A 182 14.41 5.80 14.49
N ASN A 183 13.81 5.09 15.45
CA ASN A 183 13.64 3.64 15.38
C ASN A 183 12.72 3.23 14.23
N HIS A 184 11.64 3.96 14.01
CA HIS A 184 10.76 3.74 12.86
C HIS A 184 11.54 3.83 11.55
N ALA A 185 12.29 4.91 11.33
CA ALA A 185 13.04 5.12 10.11
C ALA A 185 14.13 4.06 9.88
N VAL A 186 15.00 3.84 10.88
CA VAL A 186 16.13 2.90 10.81
C VAL A 186 15.64 1.46 10.61
N ASN A 187 14.68 1.02 11.41
CA ASN A 187 14.17 -0.35 11.34
C ASN A 187 13.39 -0.60 10.03
N THR A 188 12.67 0.42 9.52
CA THR A 188 11.99 0.34 8.23
C THR A 188 13.00 0.17 7.09
N GLY A 189 14.08 0.96 7.06
CA GLY A 189 15.14 0.80 6.08
C GLY A 189 15.77 -0.59 6.10
N LYS A 190 16.02 -1.15 7.30
CA LYS A 190 16.54 -2.52 7.47
C LYS A 190 15.55 -3.59 6.96
N VAL A 191 14.26 -3.45 7.26
CA VAL A 191 13.23 -4.38 6.77
C VAL A 191 13.14 -4.32 5.25
N ILE A 192 13.12 -3.13 4.64
CA ILE A 192 13.14 -2.95 3.18
C ILE A 192 14.37 -3.62 2.57
N SER A 193 15.56 -3.45 3.17
CA SER A 193 16.80 -4.09 2.73
C SER A 193 16.72 -5.62 2.76
N LYS A 194 16.03 -6.19 3.72
CA LYS A 194 15.84 -7.64 3.85
C LYS A 194 14.81 -8.19 2.86
N ILE A 195 13.73 -7.45 2.64
CA ILE A 195 12.63 -7.86 1.74
C ILE A 195 13.03 -7.67 0.28
N ILE A 196 13.70 -6.56 -0.05
CA ILE A 196 13.99 -6.09 -1.41
C ILE A 196 12.71 -6.17 -2.28
N PRO A 197 11.68 -5.36 -2.01
CA PRO A 197 10.43 -5.39 -2.78
C PRO A 197 10.68 -4.87 -4.21
N ASP A 198 9.88 -5.29 -5.19
CA ASP A 198 9.98 -4.76 -6.57
C ASP A 198 9.63 -3.27 -6.63
N TYR A 199 8.66 -2.86 -5.80
CA TYR A 199 8.21 -1.47 -5.71
C TYR A 199 8.12 -1.03 -4.25
N LEU A 200 8.70 0.13 -3.96
CA LEU A 200 8.61 0.80 -2.65
C LEU A 200 7.90 2.13 -2.81
N GLY A 201 6.78 2.30 -2.09
CA GLY A 201 6.09 3.58 -1.95
C GLY A 201 6.27 4.15 -0.55
N ILE A 202 6.71 5.41 -0.42
CA ILE A 202 6.63 6.15 0.85
C ILE A 202 5.57 7.23 0.70
N LEU A 203 4.57 7.21 1.58
CA LEU A 203 3.50 8.20 1.67
C LEU A 203 3.65 8.99 2.96
N CYS A 204 3.34 10.28 2.95
CA CYS A 204 3.23 11.03 4.19
C CYS A 204 1.85 10.81 4.82
N LEU A 205 1.83 10.71 6.15
CA LEU A 205 0.57 10.64 6.89
C LEU A 205 -0.34 11.81 6.53
N VAL A 206 -1.59 11.50 6.29
CA VAL A 206 -2.68 12.47 6.23
C VAL A 206 -3.68 12.08 7.32
N VAL A 207 -3.91 12.97 8.26
CA VAL A 207 -4.90 12.75 9.31
C VAL A 207 -6.30 12.93 8.71
N HIS A 208 -7.00 11.82 8.56
CA HIS A 208 -8.36 11.81 8.03
C HIS A 208 -9.39 11.90 9.17
N PRO A 209 -10.51 12.61 8.95
CA PRO A 209 -11.60 12.67 9.93
C PRO A 209 -12.06 11.28 10.38
N GLU A 210 -12.47 11.17 11.64
CA GLU A 210 -13.02 9.97 12.26
C GLU A 210 -12.03 8.80 12.44
N THR A 211 -10.74 9.00 12.15
CA THR A 211 -9.70 8.03 12.50
C THR A 211 -9.32 8.16 13.98
N ASP A 212 -8.72 7.11 14.55
CA ASP A 212 -8.25 7.15 15.93
C ASP A 212 -7.18 8.25 16.12
N ILE A 213 -6.30 8.45 15.12
CA ILE A 213 -5.32 9.56 15.11
C ILE A 213 -6.01 10.92 15.09
N ASP A 214 -7.08 11.13 14.31
CA ASP A 214 -7.86 12.38 14.32
C ASP A 214 -8.45 12.69 15.71
N ILE A 215 -8.97 11.65 16.38
CA ILE A 215 -9.48 11.78 17.74
C ILE A 215 -8.35 12.16 18.72
N GLN A 216 -7.16 11.57 18.56
CA GLN A 216 -5.98 11.91 19.37
C GLN A 216 -5.49 13.34 19.09
N CYS A 217 -5.51 13.79 17.82
CA CYS A 217 -5.19 15.18 17.46
C CYS A 217 -6.14 16.16 18.16
N LYS A 218 -7.44 15.90 18.12
CA LYS A 218 -8.45 16.76 18.78
C LYS A 218 -8.30 16.84 20.29
N LYS A 219 -7.74 15.79 20.91
CA LYS A 219 -7.43 15.75 22.36
C LYS A 219 -6.04 16.32 22.71
N GLY A 220 -5.22 16.64 21.71
CA GLY A 220 -3.82 17.05 21.93
C GLY A 220 -2.88 15.89 22.32
N GLU A 221 -3.32 14.64 22.14
CA GLU A 221 -2.54 13.42 22.43
C GLU A 221 -1.61 13.05 21.26
N PHE A 222 -1.92 13.51 20.05
CA PHE A 222 -1.09 13.37 18.85
C PHE A 222 -0.90 14.75 18.21
N VAL A 223 0.35 15.06 17.91
CA VAL A 223 0.73 16.28 17.17
C VAL A 223 1.40 15.84 15.88
N GLU A 224 0.89 16.31 14.73
CA GLU A 224 1.46 15.97 13.42
C GLU A 224 2.94 16.42 13.34
N ALA A 225 3.76 15.62 12.68
CA ALA A 225 5.13 16.00 12.38
C ALA A 225 5.17 17.18 11.40
N SER A 226 6.14 18.06 11.57
CA SER A 226 6.43 19.08 10.57
C SER A 226 6.96 18.45 9.28
N GLY A 227 6.86 19.18 8.16
CA GLY A 227 7.42 18.72 6.90
C GLY A 227 8.92 18.42 6.98
N ASP A 228 9.67 19.24 7.74
CA ASP A 228 11.11 19.03 7.94
C ASP A 228 11.39 17.75 8.73
N GLN A 229 10.63 17.48 9.80
CA GLN A 229 10.73 16.22 10.55
C GLN A 229 10.43 15.00 9.67
N ILE A 230 9.41 15.08 8.82
CA ILE A 230 9.07 14.01 7.85
C ILE A 230 10.19 13.82 6.84
N MET A 231 10.81 14.90 6.37
CA MET A 231 11.91 14.77 5.40
C MET A 231 13.18 14.18 6.04
N GLU A 232 13.51 14.55 7.27
CA GLU A 232 14.61 13.92 8.02
C GLU A 232 14.33 12.44 8.29
N GLU A 233 13.08 12.07 8.60
CA GLU A 233 12.66 10.68 8.78
C GLU A 233 12.83 9.88 7.48
N ILE A 234 12.36 10.41 6.33
CA ILE A 234 12.51 9.75 5.03
C ILE A 234 13.99 9.64 4.64
N LYS A 235 14.80 10.66 4.91
CA LYS A 235 16.24 10.64 4.70
C LYS A 235 16.89 9.51 5.48
N LEU A 236 16.64 9.45 6.79
CA LEU A 236 17.19 8.40 7.66
C LEU A 236 16.74 7.00 7.23
N MET A 237 15.51 6.86 6.75
CA MET A 237 15.01 5.60 6.20
C MET A 237 15.78 5.21 4.94
N ILE A 238 16.00 6.13 3.99
CA ILE A 238 16.76 5.90 2.75
C ILE A 238 18.22 5.57 3.06
N GLU A 239 18.87 6.26 4.00
CA GLU A 239 20.25 5.97 4.44
C GLU A 239 20.40 4.53 4.91
N ASN A 240 19.36 3.97 5.53
CA ASN A 240 19.34 2.60 6.05
C ASN A 240 18.84 1.54 5.05
N ILE A 241 18.48 1.92 3.82
CA ILE A 241 18.20 0.97 2.75
C ILE A 241 19.53 0.57 2.10
N ASN A 242 19.93 -0.68 2.28
CA ASN A 242 21.15 -1.25 1.70
C ASN A 242 20.79 -2.56 1.03
N ILE A 243 20.92 -2.60 -0.29
CA ILE A 243 20.65 -3.78 -1.12
C ILE A 243 21.86 -4.08 -2.02
N PRO A 244 22.05 -5.34 -2.45
CA PRO A 244 23.10 -5.69 -3.40
C PRO A 244 22.97 -4.96 -4.74
N ASP A 245 24.09 -4.69 -5.41
CA ASP A 245 24.13 -3.95 -6.69
C ASP A 245 23.40 -4.68 -7.84
N ASN A 246 23.22 -5.99 -7.74
CA ASN A 246 22.49 -6.80 -8.71
C ASN A 246 20.99 -6.88 -8.43
N GLU A 247 20.50 -6.27 -7.34
CA GLU A 247 19.09 -6.17 -6.98
C GLU A 247 18.56 -4.78 -7.32
N LYS A 248 17.25 -4.67 -7.42
CA LYS A 248 16.59 -3.40 -7.77
C LYS A 248 15.27 -3.20 -7.04
N ILE A 249 15.09 -1.98 -6.49
CA ILE A 249 13.81 -1.51 -5.97
C ILE A 249 13.39 -0.27 -6.75
N ILE A 250 12.21 -0.29 -7.36
CA ILE A 250 11.61 0.90 -7.98
C ILE A 250 10.96 1.74 -6.88
N PHE A 251 11.56 2.89 -6.57
CA PHE A 251 11.14 3.79 -5.49
C PHE A 251 10.26 4.92 -5.99
N ARG A 252 9.17 5.18 -5.28
CA ARG A 252 8.25 6.31 -5.53
C ARG A 252 7.78 6.91 -4.20
N SER A 253 7.98 8.23 -4.07
CA SER A 253 7.46 9.05 -2.98
C SER A 253 6.88 10.33 -3.60
N ASN A 254 5.92 10.12 -4.53
CA ASN A 254 5.35 11.15 -5.38
C ASN A 254 3.81 11.23 -5.27
N HIS A 255 3.26 10.74 -4.19
CA HIS A 255 1.84 10.87 -3.87
C HIS A 255 1.52 12.35 -3.52
N ALA A 256 0.25 12.73 -3.66
CA ALA A 256 -0.20 14.09 -3.33
C ALA A 256 0.03 14.49 -1.86
N SER A 257 0.10 13.50 -0.95
CA SER A 257 0.42 13.72 0.47
C SER A 257 1.89 14.08 0.73
N ASN A 258 2.80 13.87 -0.23
CA ASN A 258 4.23 14.00 0.00
C ASN A 258 4.70 15.45 -0.17
N TYR A 259 5.60 15.89 0.70
CA TYR A 259 6.19 17.22 0.66
C TYR A 259 7.19 17.40 -0.48
N LEU A 260 7.89 16.33 -0.85
CA LEU A 260 8.84 16.29 -1.95
C LEU A 260 8.50 15.14 -2.90
N ASN A 261 8.57 15.42 -4.20
CA ASN A 261 8.31 14.41 -5.21
C ASN A 261 9.61 13.64 -5.52
N LEU A 262 9.83 12.53 -4.81
CA LEU A 262 11.01 11.69 -4.99
C LEU A 262 10.67 10.47 -5.85
N LYS A 263 11.54 10.17 -6.80
CA LYS A 263 11.47 8.97 -7.65
C LYS A 263 12.87 8.50 -8.02
N GLY A 264 13.08 7.21 -8.02
CA GLY A 264 14.38 6.63 -8.38
C GLY A 264 14.34 5.11 -8.30
N ASN A 265 15.51 4.51 -8.39
CA ASN A 265 15.75 3.09 -8.22
C ASN A 265 16.88 2.90 -7.20
N PHE A 266 16.73 1.96 -6.28
CA PHE A 266 17.84 1.52 -5.44
C PHE A 266 18.56 0.36 -6.12
N PRO A 267 19.90 0.28 -5.94
CA PRO A 267 20.76 1.19 -5.19
C PRO A 267 21.19 2.44 -5.98
N GLU A 268 20.99 2.47 -7.30
CA GLU A 268 21.59 3.42 -8.26
C GLU A 268 21.37 4.90 -7.92
N ASP A 269 20.14 5.25 -7.49
CA ASP A 269 19.73 6.64 -7.25
C ASP A 269 19.82 7.06 -5.77
N LYS A 270 20.36 6.21 -4.87
CA LYS A 270 20.34 6.47 -3.43
C LYS A 270 20.97 7.81 -3.06
N ASP A 271 22.20 8.06 -3.52
CA ASP A 271 22.93 9.30 -3.19
C ASP A 271 22.21 10.54 -3.74
N ARG A 272 21.74 10.47 -4.98
CA ARG A 272 20.95 11.56 -5.58
C ARG A 272 19.68 11.87 -4.79
N LEU A 273 18.95 10.84 -4.31
CA LEU A 273 17.75 11.02 -3.50
C LEU A 273 18.06 11.69 -2.17
N LEU A 274 19.18 11.34 -1.53
CA LEU A 274 19.66 11.99 -0.31
C LEU A 274 20.06 13.45 -0.56
N ASP A 275 20.74 13.75 -1.67
CA ASP A 275 21.08 15.11 -2.07
C ASP A 275 19.84 15.96 -2.33
N ASP A 276 18.82 15.41 -3.03
CA ASP A 276 17.54 16.10 -3.28
C ASP A 276 16.83 16.47 -1.96
N ILE A 277 16.86 15.57 -0.97
CA ILE A 277 16.26 15.81 0.36
C ILE A 277 17.07 16.87 1.12
N ASN A 278 18.39 16.75 1.18
CA ASN A 278 19.27 17.71 1.85
C ASN A 278 19.11 19.11 1.27
N TYR A 279 19.03 19.21 -0.06
CA TYR A 279 18.78 20.48 -0.74
C TYR A 279 17.43 21.09 -0.33
N ALA A 280 16.36 20.28 -0.31
CA ALA A 280 15.03 20.75 0.05
C ALA A 280 14.94 21.24 1.51
N ILE A 281 15.58 20.55 2.45
CA ILE A 281 15.66 20.97 3.86
C ILE A 281 16.46 22.27 3.99
N SER A 282 17.64 22.37 3.36
CA SER A 282 18.54 23.51 3.49
C SER A 282 18.00 24.81 2.85
N ASN A 283 17.05 24.73 1.93
CA ASN A 283 16.51 25.86 1.17
C ASN A 283 15.06 26.23 1.56
N ASP A 284 14.60 25.85 2.73
CA ASP A 284 13.23 26.15 3.23
C ASP A 284 12.10 25.73 2.26
N TYR A 285 12.39 24.84 1.29
CA TYR A 285 11.43 24.41 0.29
C TYR A 285 10.20 23.75 0.92
N ILE A 286 10.43 22.95 1.95
CA ILE A 286 9.40 22.23 2.68
C ILE A 286 8.48 23.20 3.42
N ARG A 287 9.05 24.24 4.06
CA ARG A 287 8.30 25.28 4.75
C ARG A 287 7.40 26.07 3.81
N GLN A 288 7.92 26.48 2.65
CA GLN A 288 7.14 27.19 1.64
C GLN A 288 5.96 26.36 1.13
N ARG A 289 6.16 25.04 0.94
CA ARG A 289 5.11 24.12 0.52
C ARG A 289 4.06 23.89 1.63
N ASN A 290 4.45 23.80 2.89
CA ASN A 290 3.54 23.75 4.03
C ASN A 290 2.63 24.98 4.08
N GLU A 291 3.17 26.17 3.92
CA GLU A 291 2.40 27.42 3.91
C GLU A 291 1.39 27.44 2.74
N GLN A 292 1.77 26.93 1.59
CA GLN A 292 0.86 26.79 0.45
C GLN A 292 -0.24 25.78 0.74
N TYR A 293 0.10 24.60 1.27
CA TYR A 293 -0.86 23.55 1.61
C TYR A 293 -1.89 24.02 2.64
N LEU A 294 -1.44 24.71 3.70
CA LEU A 294 -2.33 25.30 4.71
C LEU A 294 -3.23 26.42 4.14
N LYS A 295 -2.78 27.15 3.13
CA LYS A 295 -3.61 28.13 2.43
C LYS A 295 -4.69 27.48 1.56
N TYR A 296 -4.40 26.32 0.98
CA TYR A 296 -5.38 25.59 0.15
C TYR A 296 -6.35 24.75 1.00
N SER A 297 -5.91 24.12 2.06
CA SER A 297 -6.77 23.33 2.96
C SER A 297 -7.80 24.18 3.70
N LYS A 298 -7.47 25.45 4.02
CA LYS A 298 -8.41 26.42 4.60
C LYS A 298 -9.47 26.94 3.63
N LYS A 299 -9.33 26.69 2.32
CA LYS A 299 -10.28 27.13 1.28
C LYS A 299 -11.32 26.06 0.90
N GLY A 300 -11.34 24.92 1.59
CA GLY A 300 -12.33 23.85 1.42
C GLY A 300 -12.23 23.18 0.04
N PHE A 301 -11.71 21.98 0.03
CA PHE A 301 -12.01 21.01 -1.02
C PHE A 301 -13.19 20.16 -0.58
#